data_b8f0b136aa9891e2122e108fda036ebf
#
_entry.id   b8f0b136aa9891e2122e108fda036ebf
#
_cell.length_a   1.000
_cell.length_b   1.000
_cell.length_c   1.000
_cell.angle_alpha   90.00
_cell.angle_beta   90.00
_cell.angle_gamma   90.00
#
_symmetry.space_group_name_H-M   'P 1'
#
loop_
_entity.id
_entity.type
_entity.pdbx_description
1 polymer ?
#
loop_
_entity_poly.entity_id
_entity_poly.type
_entity_poly.pdbx_seq_one_letter_code
_entity_poly.pdbx_strand_id
1 'polypeptide(L)'
;LLDSEIFNTNGYGTHGMMLLRNRFFKTCAFNTNLQDWFFDNDITQVSRLAGYTTARDIKDIKLVITESSVKYFKFMPKDMPFEQKCKRFLDALYEGKNSSVFGVVKADHDAPLMDGMMAYTNYQLLNTIGLTREGVGKLLEPSFEYLQDMLNRSPFLRYQINMTTDHATIAENEVPDLAKYRRDTVLDMSCRTPLFEQTEFYKSFRSDTVRYFKERLRKGRIAVSGNYQVLFGNAYEFLWALTDESYEPTFSFSLDDGQVCTTGFAHGEMVLCARSPHITMGNLYLAQNAHCYDLLRYFNLTPNIICVNAIESNIQQRLNGCD
;
A
#
# COMPACT_ATOMS: atom_id res chain seq x y z
N LEU A 1 8.90 6.63 -10.55
CA LEU A 1 9.86 6.81 -9.46
C LEU A 1 9.92 8.27 -9.09
N LEU A 2 9.96 8.59 -7.83
CA LEU A 2 10.08 9.96 -7.32
C LEU A 2 11.21 10.00 -6.29
N ASP A 3 12.12 10.95 -6.47
CA ASP A 3 13.31 11.08 -5.63
C ASP A 3 12.96 11.31 -4.16
N SER A 4 13.70 10.66 -3.25
CA SER A 4 13.52 10.73 -1.79
C SER A 4 13.61 12.16 -1.25
N GLU A 5 14.38 13.04 -1.88
CA GLU A 5 14.46 14.45 -1.49
C GLU A 5 13.09 15.14 -1.58
N ILE A 6 12.29 14.81 -2.62
CA ILE A 6 10.94 15.38 -2.79
C ILE A 6 10.00 14.89 -1.69
N PHE A 7 10.09 13.60 -1.32
CA PHE A 7 9.33 13.07 -0.18
C PHE A 7 9.70 13.79 1.13
N ASN A 8 10.99 13.90 1.40
CA ASN A 8 11.50 14.52 2.63
C ASN A 8 11.10 16.00 2.74
N THR A 9 11.31 16.77 1.66
CA THR A 9 11.04 18.22 1.64
C THR A 9 9.55 18.55 1.84
N ASN A 10 8.66 17.64 1.43
CA ASN A 10 7.22 17.84 1.54
C ASN A 10 6.58 17.14 2.75
N GLY A 11 7.37 16.62 3.69
CA GLY A 11 6.87 16.02 4.93
C GLY A 11 6.37 14.57 4.78
N TYR A 12 6.74 13.88 3.69
CA TYR A 12 6.38 12.48 3.42
C TYR A 12 7.57 11.52 3.50
N GLY A 13 8.67 11.90 4.14
CA GLY A 13 9.91 11.12 4.15
C GLY A 13 9.80 9.70 4.71
N THR A 14 8.83 9.44 5.59
CA THR A 14 8.55 8.11 6.13
C THR A 14 7.69 7.24 5.22
N HIS A 15 7.11 7.82 4.15
CA HIS A 15 6.24 7.11 3.22
C HIS A 15 7.03 6.51 2.06
N GLY A 16 6.62 5.33 1.63
CA GLY A 16 7.21 4.64 0.48
C GLY A 16 6.49 4.95 -0.83
N MET A 17 5.25 5.48 -0.78
CA MET A 17 4.52 5.85 -1.97
C MET A 17 3.56 7.02 -1.78
N MET A 18 3.30 7.74 -2.87
CA MET A 18 2.24 8.76 -2.97
C MET A 18 1.44 8.59 -4.25
N LEU A 19 0.12 8.75 -4.15
CA LEU A 19 -0.75 8.84 -5.32
C LEU A 19 -0.81 10.31 -5.76
N LEU A 20 -0.08 10.64 -6.82
CA LEU A 20 0.01 11.98 -7.35
C LEU A 20 -1.03 12.26 -8.43
N ARG A 21 -1.57 13.46 -8.43
CA ARG A 21 -2.46 13.97 -9.47
C ARG A 21 -2.13 15.39 -9.87
N ASN A 22 -2.15 15.59 -11.16
CA ASN A 22 -2.23 16.89 -11.84
C ASN A 22 -3.27 16.71 -12.96
N ARG A 23 -3.71 17.80 -13.62
CA ARG A 23 -4.73 17.72 -14.68
C ARG A 23 -4.36 16.77 -15.83
N PHE A 24 -3.06 16.60 -16.11
CA PHE A 24 -2.55 15.76 -17.20
C PHE A 24 -1.92 14.45 -16.75
N PHE A 25 -1.79 14.27 -15.46
CA PHE A 25 -0.94 13.24 -14.87
C PHE A 25 -1.63 12.57 -13.70
N LYS A 26 -1.58 11.25 -13.68
CA LYS A 26 -2.04 10.43 -12.56
C LYS A 26 -1.12 9.23 -12.43
N THR A 27 -0.42 9.14 -11.31
CA THR A 27 0.47 8.01 -11.05
C THR A 27 0.55 7.68 -9.57
N CYS A 28 0.95 6.44 -9.29
CA CYS A 28 1.51 6.04 -8.02
C CYS A 28 3.02 6.32 -8.10
N ALA A 29 3.52 7.22 -7.29
CA ALA A 29 4.93 7.58 -7.21
C ALA A 29 5.56 6.85 -6.04
N PHE A 30 6.62 6.08 -6.29
CA PHE A 30 7.37 5.33 -5.28
C PHE A 30 8.61 6.09 -4.85
N ASN A 31 8.85 6.12 -3.56
CA ASN A 31 9.98 6.80 -2.94
C ASN A 31 11.29 6.06 -3.29
N THR A 32 12.14 6.73 -4.04
CA THR A 32 13.31 6.13 -4.67
C THR A 32 14.54 7.00 -4.43
N ASN A 33 15.64 6.40 -4.01
CA ASN A 33 16.93 7.05 -3.88
C ASN A 33 17.59 7.19 -5.26
N LEU A 34 16.98 8.00 -6.15
CA LEU A 34 17.44 8.14 -7.55
C LEU A 34 18.87 8.65 -7.65
N GLN A 35 19.23 9.63 -6.84
CA GLN A 35 20.58 10.23 -6.90
C GLN A 35 21.65 9.25 -6.42
N ASP A 36 21.36 8.43 -5.42
CA ASP A 36 22.27 7.38 -4.96
C ASP A 36 22.47 6.32 -6.04
N TRP A 37 21.37 5.93 -6.72
CA TRP A 37 21.46 4.97 -7.81
C TRP A 37 22.27 5.51 -8.99
N PHE A 38 22.10 6.78 -9.37
CA PHE A 38 22.91 7.42 -10.40
C PHE A 38 24.40 7.46 -10.01
N PHE A 39 24.68 7.81 -8.78
CA PHE A 39 26.06 7.87 -8.27
C PHE A 39 26.73 6.48 -8.27
N ASP A 40 26.04 5.46 -7.74
CA ASP A 40 26.59 4.11 -7.62
C ASP A 40 26.85 3.44 -8.99
N ASN A 41 26.14 3.88 -10.03
CA ASN A 41 26.26 3.34 -11.39
C ASN A 41 27.03 4.30 -12.34
N ASP A 42 27.75 5.27 -11.82
CA ASP A 42 28.58 6.24 -12.59
C ASP A 42 27.76 7.00 -13.66
N ILE A 43 26.47 7.27 -13.42
CA ILE A 43 25.60 8.02 -14.32
C ILE A 43 25.69 9.50 -13.96
N THR A 44 26.64 10.19 -14.59
CA THR A 44 26.95 11.60 -14.28
C THR A 44 26.38 12.59 -15.29
N GLN A 45 25.88 12.11 -16.43
CA GLN A 45 25.38 12.92 -17.52
C GLN A 45 23.97 12.55 -17.92
N VAL A 46 23.12 13.54 -18.12
CA VAL A 46 21.74 13.37 -18.58
C VAL A 46 21.66 12.67 -19.95
N SER A 47 22.67 12.85 -20.79
CA SER A 47 22.74 12.19 -22.11
C SER A 47 22.90 10.66 -22.06
N ARG A 48 23.16 10.09 -20.89
CA ARG A 48 23.18 8.65 -20.67
C ARG A 48 21.81 8.07 -20.28
N LEU A 49 20.82 8.94 -20.07
CA LEU A 49 19.47 8.50 -19.73
C LEU A 49 18.67 8.21 -21.01
N ALA A 50 17.97 7.11 -21.01
CA ALA A 50 16.95 6.78 -22.00
C ALA A 50 15.71 7.67 -21.80
N GLY A 51 14.96 7.89 -22.85
CA GLY A 51 13.73 8.65 -22.83
C GLY A 51 13.94 10.16 -22.99
N TYR A 52 12.90 10.94 -22.75
CA TYR A 52 12.86 12.38 -22.98
C TYR A 52 12.97 13.17 -21.69
N THR A 53 13.91 14.12 -21.66
CA THR A 53 14.07 15.08 -20.55
C THR A 53 14.55 16.43 -21.06
N THR A 54 14.23 17.50 -20.34
CA THR A 54 14.73 18.86 -20.55
C THR A 54 15.75 19.27 -19.48
N ALA A 55 16.05 18.40 -18.53
CA ALA A 55 17.06 18.63 -17.51
C ALA A 55 18.45 18.77 -18.14
N ARG A 56 19.30 19.57 -17.53
CA ARG A 56 20.70 19.79 -17.95
C ARG A 56 21.71 19.08 -17.04
N ASP A 57 21.33 18.88 -15.79
CA ASP A 57 22.13 18.19 -14.79
C ASP A 57 21.37 16.92 -14.33
N ILE A 58 22.10 15.86 -14.06
CA ILE A 58 21.55 14.62 -13.53
C ILE A 58 20.87 14.83 -12.17
N LYS A 59 21.33 15.80 -11.40
CA LYS A 59 20.77 16.18 -10.10
C LYS A 59 19.37 16.79 -10.21
N ASP A 60 19.00 17.30 -11.39
CA ASP A 60 17.68 17.87 -11.65
C ASP A 60 16.62 16.79 -11.94
N ILE A 61 17.04 15.54 -12.16
CA ILE A 61 16.14 14.42 -12.37
C ILE A 61 15.56 13.98 -11.02
N LYS A 62 14.34 14.40 -10.74
CA LYS A 62 13.62 14.10 -9.51
C LYS A 62 12.39 13.21 -9.70
N LEU A 63 11.90 13.11 -10.94
CA LEU A 63 10.72 12.31 -11.28
C LEU A 63 10.96 11.54 -12.58
N VAL A 64 10.78 10.24 -12.51
CA VAL A 64 10.79 9.35 -13.68
C VAL A 64 9.42 8.72 -13.83
N ILE A 65 8.85 8.81 -15.02
CA ILE A 65 7.49 8.33 -15.32
C ILE A 65 7.47 7.47 -16.58
N THR A 66 6.50 6.58 -16.63
CA THR A 66 6.19 5.84 -17.86
C THR A 66 5.23 6.66 -18.74
N GLU A 67 5.23 6.38 -20.03
CA GLU A 67 4.30 6.98 -20.99
C GLU A 67 2.83 6.84 -20.55
N SER A 68 2.47 5.68 -20.00
CA SER A 68 1.11 5.38 -19.53
C SER A 68 0.61 6.29 -18.38
N SER A 69 1.53 6.89 -17.64
CA SER A 69 1.22 7.84 -16.56
C SER A 69 0.75 9.20 -17.09
N VAL A 70 1.13 9.54 -18.32
CA VAL A 70 0.81 10.82 -18.95
C VAL A 70 -0.54 10.72 -19.69
N LYS A 71 -1.63 11.08 -19.02
CA LYS A 71 -2.97 10.99 -19.60
C LYS A 71 -3.18 11.94 -20.80
N TYR A 72 -2.38 12.98 -20.90
CA TYR A 72 -2.42 13.94 -21.98
C TYR A 72 -2.12 13.31 -23.36
N PHE A 73 -1.27 12.30 -23.41
CA PHE A 73 -0.93 11.60 -24.67
C PHE A 73 -2.12 10.94 -25.34
N LYS A 74 -3.17 10.59 -24.58
CA LYS A 74 -4.41 10.03 -25.14
C LYS A 74 -5.18 11.00 -26.04
N PHE A 75 -4.92 12.30 -25.92
CA PHE A 75 -5.55 13.35 -26.71
C PHE A 75 -4.69 13.80 -27.90
N MET A 76 -3.53 13.18 -28.10
CA MET A 76 -2.63 13.47 -29.22
C MET A 76 -2.81 12.46 -30.37
N PRO A 77 -2.48 12.83 -31.60
CA PRO A 77 -2.43 11.89 -32.73
C PRO A 77 -1.56 10.69 -32.44
N LYS A 78 -2.01 9.49 -32.82
CA LYS A 78 -1.28 8.24 -32.57
C LYS A 78 0.06 8.20 -33.30
N ASP A 79 0.11 8.75 -34.49
CA ASP A 79 1.26 8.83 -35.39
C ASP A 79 2.27 9.92 -35.04
N MET A 80 1.96 10.75 -34.02
CA MET A 80 2.89 11.77 -33.57
C MET A 80 4.14 11.16 -32.96
N PRO A 81 5.36 11.58 -33.37
CA PRO A 81 6.62 11.14 -32.75
C PRO A 81 6.65 11.35 -31.25
N PHE A 82 7.24 10.41 -30.51
CA PHE A 82 7.27 10.43 -29.04
C PHE A 82 7.87 11.70 -28.48
N GLU A 83 8.98 12.17 -29.03
CA GLU A 83 9.63 13.41 -28.62
C GLU A 83 8.70 14.63 -28.75
N GLN A 84 7.91 14.71 -29.83
CA GLN A 84 6.95 15.78 -30.02
C GLN A 84 5.78 15.69 -29.02
N LYS A 85 5.34 14.46 -28.66
CA LYS A 85 4.35 14.27 -27.60
C LYS A 85 4.87 14.79 -26.27
N CYS A 86 6.12 14.43 -25.91
CA CYS A 86 6.76 14.88 -24.68
C CYS A 86 6.90 16.40 -24.63
N LYS A 87 7.37 17.02 -25.72
CA LYS A 87 7.49 18.48 -25.80
C LYS A 87 6.15 19.16 -25.59
N ARG A 88 5.11 18.74 -26.32
CA ARG A 88 3.76 19.29 -26.16
C ARG A 88 3.19 19.10 -24.75
N PHE A 89 3.48 17.97 -24.12
CA PHE A 89 3.08 17.73 -22.75
C PHE A 89 3.75 18.71 -21.79
N LEU A 90 5.07 18.90 -21.91
CA LEU A 90 5.82 19.82 -21.06
C LEU A 90 5.38 21.28 -21.30
N ASP A 91 5.19 21.68 -22.55
CA ASP A 91 4.67 23.02 -22.90
C ASP A 91 3.32 23.24 -22.20
N ALA A 92 2.38 22.30 -22.35
CA ALA A 92 1.07 22.39 -21.71
C ALA A 92 1.13 22.32 -20.16
N LEU A 93 2.12 21.62 -19.62
CA LEU A 93 2.37 21.56 -18.18
C LEU A 93 2.85 22.91 -17.65
N TYR A 94 3.70 23.63 -18.38
CA TYR A 94 4.29 24.90 -17.97
C TYR A 94 3.47 26.16 -18.34
N GLU A 95 2.45 26.05 -19.19
CA GLU A 95 1.56 27.18 -19.55
C GLU A 95 0.64 27.66 -18.42
N GLY A 96 0.39 26.83 -17.39
CA GLY A 96 -0.54 27.15 -16.31
C GLY A 96 0.16 27.71 -15.07
N LYS A 97 -0.47 28.64 -14.34
CA LYS A 97 0.08 29.23 -13.09
C LYS A 97 0.43 28.20 -12.00
N ASN A 98 -0.19 27.01 -12.00
CA ASN A 98 0.02 25.93 -11.03
C ASN A 98 0.43 24.62 -11.70
N SER A 99 1.09 24.70 -12.83
CA SER A 99 1.41 23.56 -13.68
C SER A 99 2.40 22.58 -13.05
N SER A 100 3.31 23.10 -12.22
CA SER A 100 4.29 22.31 -11.48
C SER A 100 3.77 21.78 -10.13
N VAL A 101 2.51 22.07 -9.77
CA VAL A 101 1.92 21.61 -8.51
C VAL A 101 1.20 20.28 -8.72
N PHE A 102 1.59 19.27 -7.94
CA PHE A 102 0.93 17.98 -7.91
C PHE A 102 0.16 17.83 -6.60
N GLY A 103 -1.10 17.44 -6.70
CA GLY A 103 -1.91 17.09 -5.54
C GLY A 103 -1.55 15.69 -5.05
N VAL A 104 -1.25 15.54 -3.77
CA VAL A 104 -1.15 14.24 -3.10
C VAL A 104 -2.55 13.80 -2.70
N VAL A 105 -3.08 12.77 -3.36
CA VAL A 105 -4.42 12.24 -3.09
C VAL A 105 -4.39 11.28 -1.89
N LYS A 106 -3.32 10.50 -1.80
CA LYS A 106 -3.12 9.49 -0.75
C LYS A 106 -1.62 9.16 -0.66
N ALA A 107 -1.13 8.92 0.54
CA ALA A 107 0.12 8.24 0.79
C ALA A 107 -0.15 6.83 1.34
N ASP A 108 0.85 5.98 1.42
CA ASP A 108 0.75 4.71 2.14
C ASP A 108 0.52 4.97 3.64
N HIS A 109 -0.14 4.04 4.28
CA HIS A 109 -0.48 4.11 5.70
C HIS A 109 -0.58 2.70 6.25
N ASP A 110 -0.24 2.55 7.50
CA ASP A 110 -0.29 1.26 8.18
C ASP A 110 -1.72 0.72 8.26
N ALA A 111 -1.82 -0.61 8.21
CA ALA A 111 -3.08 -1.26 8.50
C ALA A 111 -3.49 -0.95 9.95
N PRO A 112 -4.80 -0.77 10.24
CA PRO A 112 -5.25 -0.29 11.54
C PRO A 112 -5.10 -1.29 12.68
N LEU A 113 -4.73 -2.54 12.41
CA LEU A 113 -4.64 -3.60 13.41
C LEU A 113 -3.20 -3.92 13.77
N MET A 114 -2.89 -3.96 15.07
CA MET A 114 -1.61 -4.39 15.62
C MET A 114 -0.42 -3.70 14.92
N ASP A 115 -0.48 -2.39 14.80
CA ASP A 115 0.56 -1.55 14.16
C ASP A 115 0.93 -2.04 12.73
N GLY A 116 -0.08 -2.43 11.96
CA GLY A 116 0.09 -2.87 10.58
C GLY A 116 0.39 -4.36 10.38
N MET A 117 0.51 -5.15 11.46
CA MET A 117 0.85 -6.57 11.37
C MET A 117 -0.34 -7.48 11.07
N MET A 118 -1.56 -7.01 11.23
CA MET A 118 -2.78 -7.80 11.00
C MET A 118 -3.76 -7.12 10.07
N ALA A 119 -4.37 -7.91 9.20
CA ALA A 119 -5.43 -7.49 8.30
C ALA A 119 -6.70 -8.32 8.50
N TYR A 120 -7.84 -7.79 8.10
CA TYR A 120 -9.08 -8.56 8.05
C TYR A 120 -9.25 -9.28 6.72
N THR A 121 -9.58 -10.57 6.79
CA THR A 121 -10.10 -11.29 5.61
C THR A 121 -11.44 -10.71 5.16
N ASN A 122 -11.91 -11.15 4.01
CA ASN A 122 -13.25 -10.91 3.54
C ASN A 122 -13.93 -12.24 3.10
N TYR A 123 -15.25 -12.25 3.00
CA TYR A 123 -15.99 -13.44 2.64
C TYR A 123 -15.63 -13.99 1.25
N GLN A 124 -15.28 -13.13 0.30
CA GLN A 124 -14.89 -13.57 -1.05
C GLN A 124 -13.58 -14.37 -1.01
N LEU A 125 -12.56 -13.89 -0.25
CA LEU A 125 -11.32 -14.60 -0.06
C LEU A 125 -11.56 -15.99 0.55
N LEU A 126 -12.36 -16.06 1.63
CA LEU A 126 -12.65 -17.31 2.31
C LEU A 126 -13.40 -18.32 1.42
N ASN A 127 -14.34 -17.84 0.62
CA ASN A 127 -15.06 -18.67 -0.34
C ASN A 127 -14.13 -19.17 -1.46
N THR A 128 -13.20 -18.31 -1.91
CA THR A 128 -12.24 -18.63 -3.00
C THR A 128 -11.25 -19.69 -2.56
N ILE A 129 -10.76 -19.64 -1.32
CA ILE A 129 -9.82 -20.64 -0.77
C ILE A 129 -10.48 -22.02 -0.61
N GLY A 130 -11.82 -22.09 -0.52
CA GLY A 130 -12.53 -23.37 -0.38
C GLY A 130 -12.21 -24.10 0.92
N LEU A 131 -12.14 -23.39 2.04
CA LEU A 131 -11.79 -23.95 3.35
C LEU A 131 -12.74 -25.07 3.77
N THR A 132 -12.17 -26.17 4.26
CA THR A 132 -12.93 -27.21 4.97
C THR A 132 -13.44 -26.69 6.31
N ARG A 133 -14.41 -27.40 6.92
CA ARG A 133 -14.89 -27.07 8.27
C ARG A 133 -13.76 -27.06 9.30
N GLU A 134 -12.82 -27.98 9.20
CA GLU A 134 -11.64 -28.02 10.06
C GLU A 134 -10.73 -26.81 9.83
N GLY A 135 -10.46 -26.46 8.56
CA GLY A 135 -9.69 -25.27 8.19
C GLY A 135 -10.30 -23.98 8.70
N VAL A 136 -11.64 -23.85 8.61
CA VAL A 136 -12.36 -22.70 9.21
C VAL A 136 -12.19 -22.69 10.74
N GLY A 137 -12.26 -23.86 11.39
CA GLY A 137 -12.04 -23.98 12.84
C GLY A 137 -10.67 -23.46 13.25
N LYS A 138 -9.61 -23.91 12.58
CA LYS A 138 -8.22 -23.47 12.84
C LYS A 138 -8.05 -21.96 12.59
N LEU A 139 -8.65 -21.44 11.51
CA LEU A 139 -8.57 -20.02 11.19
C LEU A 139 -9.28 -19.14 12.23
N LEU A 140 -10.37 -19.63 12.83
CA LEU A 140 -11.14 -18.89 13.84
C LEU A 140 -10.60 -19.02 15.26
N GLU A 141 -9.77 -20.00 15.54
CA GLU A 141 -9.25 -20.29 16.90
C GLU A 141 -8.66 -19.05 17.58
N PRO A 142 -7.74 -18.27 16.96
CA PRO A 142 -7.20 -17.05 17.57
C PRO A 142 -8.27 -15.99 17.83
N SER A 143 -9.31 -15.91 16.97
CA SER A 143 -10.41 -14.98 17.14
C SER A 143 -11.32 -15.37 18.32
N PHE A 144 -11.47 -16.66 18.58
CA PHE A 144 -12.22 -17.14 19.74
C PHE A 144 -11.45 -16.94 21.03
N GLU A 145 -10.14 -17.17 21.04
CA GLU A 145 -9.28 -16.86 22.20
C GLU A 145 -9.34 -15.36 22.52
N TYR A 146 -9.20 -14.52 21.52
CA TYR A 146 -9.33 -13.07 21.68
C TYR A 146 -10.72 -12.65 22.20
N LEU A 147 -11.78 -13.30 21.73
CA LEU A 147 -13.14 -13.07 22.25
C LEU A 147 -13.25 -13.44 23.73
N GLN A 148 -12.66 -14.55 24.17
CA GLN A 148 -12.63 -14.93 25.58
C GLN A 148 -11.84 -13.92 26.41
N ASP A 149 -10.73 -13.43 25.90
CA ASP A 149 -9.95 -12.39 26.59
C ASP A 149 -10.75 -11.07 26.70
N MET A 150 -11.47 -10.66 25.66
CA MET A 150 -12.38 -9.49 25.74
C MET A 150 -13.48 -9.66 26.80
N LEU A 151 -13.99 -10.88 26.98
CA LEU A 151 -15.01 -11.16 27.97
C LEU A 151 -14.47 -11.19 29.40
N ASN A 152 -13.22 -11.58 29.59
CA ASN A 152 -12.64 -11.84 30.89
C ASN A 152 -11.64 -10.77 31.36
N ARG A 153 -11.14 -9.92 30.45
CA ARG A 153 -10.06 -8.98 30.72
C ARG A 153 -10.36 -7.60 30.11
N SER A 154 -10.59 -6.61 30.97
CA SER A 154 -10.89 -5.24 30.54
C SER A 154 -9.85 -4.61 29.60
N PRO A 155 -8.52 -4.85 29.72
CA PRO A 155 -7.56 -4.30 28.77
C PRO A 155 -7.81 -4.72 27.32
N PHE A 156 -8.19 -5.98 27.08
CA PHE A 156 -8.52 -6.46 25.73
C PHE A 156 -9.79 -5.82 25.18
N LEU A 157 -10.79 -5.63 26.03
CA LEU A 157 -12.00 -4.93 25.64
C LEU A 157 -11.70 -3.46 25.27
N ARG A 158 -10.89 -2.76 26.09
CA ARG A 158 -10.46 -1.37 25.81
C ARG A 158 -9.68 -1.28 24.49
N TYR A 159 -8.76 -2.21 24.26
CA TYR A 159 -8.04 -2.29 23.00
C TYR A 159 -9.01 -2.44 21.81
N GLN A 160 -9.96 -3.38 21.88
CA GLN A 160 -10.96 -3.56 20.83
C GLN A 160 -11.81 -2.31 20.59
N ILE A 161 -12.18 -1.59 21.65
CA ILE A 161 -12.91 -0.34 21.54
C ILE A 161 -12.10 0.72 20.80
N ASN A 162 -10.81 0.85 21.09
CA ASN A 162 -9.90 1.75 20.38
C ASN A 162 -9.77 1.40 18.90
N MET A 163 -9.61 0.11 18.59
CA MET A 163 -9.42 -0.36 17.22
C MET A 163 -10.68 -0.26 16.36
N THR A 164 -11.86 -0.21 16.95
CA THR A 164 -13.12 -0.01 16.20
C THR A 164 -13.39 1.46 15.89
N THR A 165 -12.50 2.35 16.32
CA THR A 165 -12.54 3.74 15.92
C THR A 165 -12.17 3.80 14.44
N ASP A 166 -13.16 4.01 13.57
CA ASP A 166 -12.84 4.45 12.22
C ASP A 166 -12.08 5.78 12.37
N HIS A 167 -10.82 5.79 11.92
CA HIS A 167 -10.05 7.00 11.72
C HIS A 167 -10.59 7.79 10.51
N ALA A 168 -11.90 7.74 10.30
CA ALA A 168 -12.56 8.64 9.38
C ALA A 168 -12.27 10.05 9.90
N THR A 169 -11.45 10.76 9.16
CA THR A 169 -11.21 12.19 9.29
C THR A 169 -12.56 12.87 9.43
N ILE A 170 -12.85 13.31 10.65
CA ILE A 170 -14.05 14.10 10.96
C ILE A 170 -13.84 15.40 10.21
N ALA A 171 -14.65 15.65 9.20
CA ALA A 171 -14.79 17.00 8.65
C ALA A 171 -15.22 17.92 9.81
N GLU A 172 -14.55 19.05 9.98
CA GLU A 172 -14.64 19.96 11.12
C GLU A 172 -16.05 20.54 11.40
N ASN A 173 -17.10 20.09 10.69
CA ASN A 173 -18.45 20.64 10.73
C ASN A 173 -19.58 19.62 11.01
N GLU A 174 -19.28 18.43 11.55
CA GLU A 174 -20.31 17.44 11.80
C GLU A 174 -20.87 17.48 13.22
N VAL A 175 -22.20 17.21 13.31
CA VAL A 175 -22.97 17.04 14.54
C VAL A 175 -22.23 16.11 15.52
N PRO A 176 -22.19 16.43 16.84
CA PRO A 176 -21.50 15.61 17.83
C PRO A 176 -21.89 14.14 17.73
N ASP A 177 -20.94 13.26 17.40
CA ASP A 177 -21.17 11.83 17.33
C ASP A 177 -21.34 11.25 18.75
N LEU A 178 -22.58 10.99 19.13
CA LEU A 178 -22.92 10.38 20.42
C LEU A 178 -22.24 9.03 20.64
N ALA A 179 -21.98 8.28 19.56
CA ALA A 179 -21.27 7.00 19.64
C ALA A 179 -19.80 7.21 20.04
N LYS A 180 -19.17 8.26 19.54
CA LYS A 180 -17.81 8.66 19.93
C LYS A 180 -17.78 9.04 21.40
N TYR A 181 -18.68 9.88 21.88
CA TYR A 181 -18.73 10.26 23.30
C TYR A 181 -18.96 9.08 24.24
N ARG A 182 -19.87 8.16 23.89
CA ARG A 182 -20.08 6.93 24.69
C ARG A 182 -18.80 6.12 24.80
N ARG A 183 -18.09 5.95 23.70
CA ARG A 183 -16.83 5.22 23.64
C ARG A 183 -15.74 5.87 24.49
N ASP A 184 -15.51 7.17 24.27
CA ASP A 184 -14.48 7.92 24.99
C ASP A 184 -14.76 7.93 26.50
N THR A 185 -16.03 8.04 26.90
CA THR A 185 -16.45 7.91 28.31
C THR A 185 -16.12 6.53 28.88
N VAL A 186 -16.40 5.45 28.12
CA VAL A 186 -16.10 4.07 28.57
C VAL A 186 -14.59 3.88 28.73
N LEU A 187 -13.80 4.36 27.79
CA LEU A 187 -12.34 4.26 27.83
C LEU A 187 -11.76 5.02 29.02
N ASP A 188 -12.14 6.28 29.20
CA ASP A 188 -11.63 7.11 30.27
C ASP A 188 -12.06 6.59 31.66
N MET A 189 -13.34 6.33 31.87
CA MET A 189 -13.86 5.88 33.16
C MET A 189 -13.37 4.50 33.57
N SER A 190 -13.23 3.57 32.61
CA SER A 190 -12.70 2.22 32.89
C SER A 190 -11.20 2.22 33.24
N CYS A 191 -10.46 3.25 32.83
CA CYS A 191 -9.08 3.45 33.24
C CYS A 191 -8.98 4.06 34.66
N ARG A 192 -9.96 4.88 35.06
CA ARG A 192 -9.93 5.59 36.35
C ARG A 192 -10.41 4.76 37.53
N THR A 193 -11.41 3.92 37.34
CA THR A 193 -11.96 3.13 38.44
C THR A 193 -12.53 1.78 37.99
N PRO A 194 -12.11 0.66 38.63
CA PRO A 194 -12.70 -0.65 38.38
C PRO A 194 -14.19 -0.75 38.70
N LEU A 195 -14.70 0.10 39.62
CA LEU A 195 -16.12 0.13 39.98
C LEU A 195 -17.01 0.50 38.79
N PHE A 196 -16.49 1.25 37.81
CA PHE A 196 -17.23 1.62 36.61
C PHE A 196 -17.63 0.37 35.79
N GLU A 197 -16.81 -0.67 35.79
CA GLU A 197 -17.10 -1.91 35.10
C GLU A 197 -18.34 -2.68 35.63
N GLN A 198 -18.75 -2.36 36.84
CA GLN A 198 -19.96 -2.93 37.47
C GLN A 198 -21.24 -2.22 37.05
N THR A 199 -21.14 -1.03 36.42
CA THR A 199 -22.31 -0.25 36.00
C THR A 199 -23.04 -0.89 34.81
N GLU A 200 -24.37 -0.68 34.75
CA GLU A 200 -25.17 -1.16 33.63
C GLU A 200 -24.75 -0.49 32.30
N PHE A 201 -24.27 0.76 32.38
CA PHE A 201 -23.75 1.46 31.20
C PHE A 201 -22.56 0.73 30.58
N TYR A 202 -21.56 0.34 31.38
CA TYR A 202 -20.39 -0.41 30.93
C TYR A 202 -20.77 -1.81 30.42
N LYS A 203 -21.63 -2.54 31.15
CA LYS A 203 -22.09 -3.88 30.76
C LYS A 203 -22.83 -3.87 29.43
N SER A 204 -23.71 -2.89 29.22
CA SER A 204 -24.41 -2.70 27.96
C SER A 204 -23.42 -2.43 26.82
N PHE A 205 -22.48 -1.52 27.02
CA PHE A 205 -21.46 -1.19 26.03
C PHE A 205 -20.59 -2.39 25.68
N ARG A 206 -20.14 -3.15 26.68
CA ARG A 206 -19.37 -4.40 26.49
C ARG A 206 -20.17 -5.41 25.68
N SER A 207 -21.46 -5.60 25.98
CA SER A 207 -22.32 -6.51 25.24
C SER A 207 -22.46 -6.11 23.76
N ASP A 208 -22.60 -4.82 23.48
CA ASP A 208 -22.67 -4.28 22.11
C ASP A 208 -21.36 -4.50 21.36
N THR A 209 -20.21 -4.24 22.01
CA THR A 209 -18.88 -4.45 21.42
C THR A 209 -18.65 -5.92 21.06
N VAL A 210 -18.97 -6.84 21.98
CA VAL A 210 -18.85 -8.29 21.75
C VAL A 210 -19.79 -8.76 20.63
N ARG A 211 -21.03 -8.27 20.60
CA ARG A 211 -21.99 -8.58 19.55
C ARG A 211 -21.46 -8.12 18.17
N TYR A 212 -20.95 -6.90 18.09
CA TYR A 212 -20.39 -6.37 16.86
C TYR A 212 -19.18 -7.19 16.38
N PHE A 213 -18.28 -7.59 17.29
CA PHE A 213 -17.15 -8.46 16.98
C PHE A 213 -17.62 -9.80 16.39
N LYS A 214 -18.58 -10.47 17.03
CA LYS A 214 -19.18 -11.74 16.54
C LYS A 214 -19.82 -11.59 15.16
N GLU A 215 -20.51 -10.47 14.91
CA GLU A 215 -21.13 -10.20 13.61
C GLU A 215 -20.08 -9.99 12.52
N ARG A 216 -18.95 -9.38 12.83
CA ARG A 216 -17.83 -9.27 11.88
C ARG A 216 -17.28 -10.64 11.51
N LEU A 217 -17.04 -11.53 12.48
CA LEU A 217 -16.62 -12.90 12.22
C LEU A 217 -17.60 -13.63 11.30
N ARG A 218 -18.92 -13.52 11.58
CA ARG A 218 -19.98 -14.12 10.73
C ARG A 218 -19.98 -13.59 9.29
N LYS A 219 -19.51 -12.38 9.06
CA LYS A 219 -19.34 -11.77 7.74
C LYS A 219 -17.99 -12.13 7.10
N GLY A 220 -17.24 -13.06 7.67
CA GLY A 220 -15.94 -13.49 7.15
C GLY A 220 -14.82 -12.45 7.32
N ARG A 221 -14.95 -11.53 8.28
CA ARG A 221 -13.89 -10.58 8.66
C ARG A 221 -13.09 -11.14 9.83
N ILE A 222 -12.16 -12.02 9.52
CA ILE A 222 -11.28 -12.69 10.48
C ILE A 222 -9.95 -11.96 10.45
N ALA A 223 -9.41 -11.63 11.63
CA ALA A 223 -8.07 -11.04 11.73
C ALA A 223 -7.03 -12.14 11.48
N VAL A 224 -6.12 -11.87 10.56
CA VAL A 224 -5.03 -12.77 10.19
C VAL A 224 -3.73 -11.98 10.13
N SER A 225 -2.58 -12.64 10.32
CA SER A 225 -1.29 -12.04 10.01
C SER A 225 -1.28 -11.61 8.54
N GLY A 226 -0.99 -10.35 8.29
CA GLY A 226 -1.03 -9.81 6.94
C GLY A 226 -1.18 -8.30 6.89
N ASN A 227 -1.02 -7.75 5.69
CA ASN A 227 -1.13 -6.32 5.44
C ASN A 227 -1.81 -6.04 4.09
N TYR A 228 -2.26 -4.80 3.90
CA TYR A 228 -2.68 -4.28 2.60
C TYR A 228 -1.51 -3.58 1.94
N GLN A 229 -1.11 -4.07 0.77
CA GLN A 229 0.10 -3.60 0.10
C GLN A 229 -0.18 -3.11 -1.32
N VAL A 230 0.63 -2.17 -1.78
CA VAL A 230 0.63 -1.68 -3.16
C VAL A 230 1.67 -2.47 -3.95
N LEU A 231 1.25 -3.03 -5.08
CA LEU A 231 2.14 -3.76 -5.99
C LEU A 231 3.10 -2.80 -6.72
N PHE A 232 4.37 -3.14 -6.70
CA PHE A 232 5.41 -2.47 -7.45
C PHE A 232 6.16 -3.50 -8.32
N GLY A 233 5.86 -3.54 -9.61
CA GLY A 233 6.45 -4.51 -10.54
C GLY A 233 7.83 -4.09 -10.98
N ASN A 234 8.81 -4.99 -10.90
CA ASN A 234 10.17 -4.86 -11.43
C ASN A 234 10.82 -3.49 -11.14
N ALA A 235 10.80 -3.09 -9.87
CA ALA A 235 11.26 -1.78 -9.44
C ALA A 235 12.72 -1.50 -9.80
N TYR A 236 13.60 -2.49 -9.63
CA TYR A 236 15.02 -2.36 -9.89
C TYR A 236 15.34 -2.37 -11.40
N GLU A 237 14.65 -3.22 -12.14
CA GLU A 237 14.75 -3.28 -13.60
C GLU A 237 14.26 -1.97 -14.24
N PHE A 238 13.30 -1.29 -13.62
CA PHE A 238 12.85 0.02 -14.08
C PHE A 238 13.95 1.10 -13.92
N LEU A 239 14.82 1.01 -12.91
CA LEU A 239 16.00 1.87 -12.83
C LEU A 239 16.96 1.62 -13.99
N TRP A 240 17.23 0.36 -14.33
CA TRP A 240 18.09 0.01 -15.46
C TRP A 240 17.53 0.44 -16.81
N ALA A 241 16.23 0.39 -17.00
CA ALA A 241 15.55 0.90 -18.19
C ALA A 241 15.74 2.42 -18.41
N LEU A 242 16.22 3.16 -17.40
CA LEU A 242 16.56 4.57 -17.57
C LEU A 242 17.84 4.81 -18.38
N THR A 243 18.66 3.80 -18.57
CA THR A 243 19.98 3.94 -19.22
C THR A 243 20.05 3.32 -20.61
N ASP A 244 19.02 2.59 -21.01
CA ASP A 244 18.98 1.91 -22.31
C ASP A 244 17.54 1.88 -22.85
N GLU A 245 17.30 2.59 -23.94
CA GLU A 245 15.98 2.60 -24.63
C GLU A 245 15.61 1.24 -25.23
N SER A 246 16.61 0.39 -25.51
CA SER A 246 16.43 -0.96 -26.04
C SER A 246 16.33 -2.03 -24.95
N TYR A 247 16.33 -1.63 -23.70
CA TYR A 247 16.28 -2.55 -22.58
C TYR A 247 14.95 -3.32 -22.54
N GLU A 248 15.01 -4.57 -22.91
CA GLU A 248 13.91 -5.53 -22.82
C GLU A 248 14.34 -6.70 -21.93
N PRO A 249 14.09 -6.62 -20.62
CA PRO A 249 14.53 -7.68 -19.71
C PRO A 249 13.75 -8.97 -19.96
N THR A 250 14.46 -10.07 -20.11
CA THR A 250 13.88 -11.42 -20.23
C THR A 250 13.81 -12.15 -18.89
N PHE A 251 14.47 -11.61 -17.88
CA PHE A 251 14.46 -12.10 -16.50
C PHE A 251 14.63 -10.92 -15.53
N SER A 252 14.25 -11.13 -14.27
CA SER A 252 14.48 -10.15 -13.22
C SER A 252 15.87 -10.30 -12.62
N PHE A 253 16.52 -9.18 -12.28
CA PHE A 253 17.81 -9.17 -11.57
C PHE A 253 17.62 -9.18 -10.06
N SER A 254 16.42 -8.84 -9.58
CA SER A 254 16.15 -8.58 -8.17
C SER A 254 15.37 -9.70 -7.50
N LEU A 255 14.47 -10.37 -8.21
CA LEU A 255 13.58 -11.39 -7.66
C LEU A 255 13.43 -12.57 -8.64
N ASP A 256 13.55 -13.79 -8.14
CA ASP A 256 13.25 -14.99 -8.91
C ASP A 256 11.72 -15.16 -9.13
N ASP A 257 11.33 -16.05 -10.05
CA ASP A 257 9.92 -16.45 -10.17
C ASP A 257 9.44 -17.05 -8.83
N GLY A 258 8.26 -16.67 -8.40
CA GLY A 258 7.71 -17.09 -7.11
C GLY A 258 8.20 -16.29 -5.89
N GLN A 259 9.06 -15.29 -6.09
CA GLN A 259 9.50 -14.39 -5.02
C GLN A 259 8.79 -13.04 -5.05
N VAL A 260 8.71 -12.43 -3.87
CA VAL A 260 8.27 -11.05 -3.65
C VAL A 260 9.19 -10.40 -2.62
N CYS A 261 9.27 -9.08 -2.60
CA CYS A 261 10.05 -8.36 -1.60
C CYS A 261 9.17 -7.34 -0.87
N THR A 262 9.03 -7.50 0.42
CA THR A 262 8.35 -6.55 1.31
C THR A 262 8.99 -6.58 2.69
N THR A 263 8.98 -5.45 3.39
CA THR A 263 9.47 -5.34 4.77
C THR A 263 8.44 -5.78 5.80
N GLY A 264 7.19 -6.05 5.39
CA GLY A 264 6.11 -6.47 6.27
C GLY A 264 6.18 -7.93 6.75
N PHE A 265 7.07 -8.75 6.16
CA PHE A 265 7.25 -10.17 6.49
C PHE A 265 8.74 -10.51 6.54
N ALA A 266 9.07 -11.60 7.25
CA ALA A 266 10.46 -12.05 7.38
C ALA A 266 11.01 -12.60 6.05
N HIS A 267 12.33 -12.51 5.87
CA HIS A 267 13.00 -13.15 4.74
C HIS A 267 12.77 -14.67 4.76
N GLY A 268 12.42 -15.23 3.62
CA GLY A 268 12.14 -16.67 3.46
C GLY A 268 10.71 -17.09 3.86
N GLU A 269 9.91 -16.18 4.44
CA GLU A 269 8.53 -16.46 4.81
C GLU A 269 7.63 -16.65 3.58
N MET A 270 6.73 -17.63 3.65
CA MET A 270 5.73 -17.86 2.62
C MET A 270 4.52 -16.97 2.84
N VAL A 271 4.15 -16.18 1.84
CA VAL A 271 3.05 -15.24 1.88
C VAL A 271 1.99 -15.58 0.83
N LEU A 272 0.71 -15.47 1.22
CA LEU A 272 -0.40 -15.63 0.30
C LEU A 272 -0.86 -14.24 -0.17
N CYS A 273 -0.59 -13.94 -1.44
CA CYS A 273 -1.04 -12.72 -2.07
C CYS A 273 -2.45 -12.91 -2.66
N ALA A 274 -3.31 -11.94 -2.40
CA ALA A 274 -4.68 -11.95 -2.88
C ALA A 274 -5.17 -10.53 -3.19
N ARG A 275 -5.97 -10.35 -4.24
CA ARG A 275 -6.55 -9.05 -4.61
C ARG A 275 -8.04 -9.16 -4.84
N SER A 276 -8.80 -8.26 -4.24
CA SER A 276 -10.25 -8.14 -4.50
C SER A 276 -10.52 -7.48 -5.87
N PRO A 277 -11.54 -7.93 -6.63
CA PRO A 277 -12.46 -9.01 -6.33
C PRO A 277 -11.86 -10.41 -6.51
N HIS A 278 -12.16 -11.33 -5.59
CA HIS A 278 -11.74 -12.73 -5.70
C HIS A 278 -12.82 -13.51 -6.45
N ILE A 279 -12.47 -14.10 -7.59
CA ILE A 279 -13.41 -14.82 -8.46
C ILE A 279 -13.11 -16.31 -8.43
N THR A 280 -11.84 -16.68 -8.50
CA THR A 280 -11.38 -18.07 -8.53
C THR A 280 -10.11 -18.25 -7.69
N MET A 281 -9.76 -19.49 -7.38
CA MET A 281 -8.46 -19.81 -6.76
C MET A 281 -7.26 -19.34 -7.60
N GLY A 282 -7.43 -19.19 -8.90
CA GLY A 282 -6.41 -18.61 -9.78
C GLY A 282 -6.05 -17.15 -9.44
N ASN A 283 -6.89 -16.45 -8.68
CA ASN A 283 -6.62 -15.10 -8.19
C ASN A 283 -5.81 -15.05 -6.88
N LEU A 284 -5.28 -16.19 -6.46
CA LEU A 284 -4.38 -16.32 -5.31
C LEU A 284 -2.98 -16.64 -5.81
N TYR A 285 -1.99 -16.05 -5.18
CA TYR A 285 -0.60 -16.30 -5.51
C TYR A 285 0.20 -16.55 -4.23
N LEU A 286 0.81 -17.73 -4.15
CA LEU A 286 1.70 -18.09 -3.06
C LEU A 286 3.13 -17.73 -3.47
N ALA A 287 3.79 -16.91 -2.68
CA ALA A 287 5.13 -16.43 -2.94
C ALA A 287 6.03 -16.55 -1.71
N GLN A 288 7.33 -16.61 -1.91
CA GLN A 288 8.32 -16.49 -0.85
C GLN A 288 8.81 -15.06 -0.73
N ASN A 289 8.81 -14.51 0.48
CA ASN A 289 9.37 -13.19 0.71
C ASN A 289 10.90 -13.24 0.67
N ALA A 290 11.50 -12.49 -0.24
CA ALA A 290 12.95 -12.40 -0.42
C ALA A 290 13.40 -10.95 -0.20
N HIS A 291 14.21 -10.69 0.84
CA HIS A 291 14.80 -9.37 1.05
C HIS A 291 15.97 -9.19 0.07
N CYS A 292 15.70 -8.52 -1.05
CA CYS A 292 16.70 -8.17 -2.05
C CYS A 292 17.42 -6.90 -1.64
N TYR A 293 18.76 -6.93 -1.62
CA TYR A 293 19.59 -5.81 -1.21
C TYR A 293 19.34 -4.55 -2.05
N ASP A 294 19.30 -4.68 -3.37
CA ASP A 294 19.13 -3.54 -4.28
C ASP A 294 17.76 -2.88 -4.14
N LEU A 295 16.71 -3.69 -3.95
CA LEU A 295 15.37 -3.17 -3.68
C LEU A 295 15.33 -2.38 -2.37
N LEU A 296 15.94 -2.91 -1.30
CA LEU A 296 15.95 -2.26 0.02
C LEU A 296 16.88 -1.04 0.05
N ARG A 297 17.92 -1.00 -0.80
CA ARG A 297 18.86 0.11 -0.89
C ARG A 297 18.27 1.32 -1.60
N TYR A 298 17.65 1.10 -2.76
CA TYR A 298 17.23 2.20 -3.63
C TYR A 298 15.76 2.61 -3.45
N PHE A 299 14.96 1.82 -2.73
CA PHE A 299 13.55 2.12 -2.52
C PHE A 299 13.20 2.15 -1.03
N ASN A 300 12.43 3.15 -0.62
CA ASN A 300 11.87 3.17 0.72
C ASN A 300 10.65 2.23 0.78
N LEU A 301 10.92 0.93 0.92
CA LEU A 301 9.88 -0.09 1.00
C LEU A 301 9.28 -0.11 2.40
N THR A 302 8.19 0.60 2.59
CA THR A 302 7.37 0.47 3.81
C THR A 302 6.63 -0.88 3.81
N PRO A 303 6.13 -1.37 4.98
CA PRO A 303 5.35 -2.60 5.04
C PRO A 303 4.12 -2.63 4.12
N ASN A 304 3.73 -1.48 3.57
CA ASN A 304 2.57 -1.32 2.68
C ASN A 304 2.92 -1.42 1.19
N ILE A 305 4.16 -1.75 0.87
CA ILE A 305 4.64 -1.95 -0.50
C ILE A 305 5.17 -3.36 -0.66
N ILE A 306 4.84 -3.97 -1.78
CA ILE A 306 5.36 -5.27 -2.18
C ILE A 306 5.91 -5.19 -3.60
N CYS A 307 7.21 -5.43 -3.74
CA CYS A 307 7.85 -5.59 -5.04
C CYS A 307 7.63 -7.00 -5.56
N VAL A 308 7.36 -7.12 -6.86
CA VAL A 308 7.06 -8.38 -7.51
C VAL A 308 7.84 -8.52 -8.82
N ASN A 309 8.20 -9.75 -9.16
CA ASN A 309 8.72 -10.08 -10.48
C ASN A 309 7.55 -10.20 -11.46
N ALA A 310 7.36 -9.20 -12.31
CA ALA A 310 6.30 -9.18 -13.32
C ALA A 310 6.82 -9.57 -14.72
N ILE A 311 8.12 -9.84 -14.88
CA ILE A 311 8.74 -10.29 -16.13
C ILE A 311 8.51 -11.79 -16.31
N GLU A 312 8.89 -12.58 -15.31
CA GLU A 312 8.86 -14.05 -15.38
C GLU A 312 7.59 -14.64 -14.76
N SER A 313 7.03 -13.99 -13.73
CA SER A 313 5.85 -14.49 -13.05
C SER A 313 4.54 -13.90 -13.60
N ASN A 314 3.48 -14.68 -13.47
CA ASN A 314 2.13 -14.25 -13.84
C ASN A 314 1.36 -13.62 -12.65
N ILE A 315 2.07 -13.14 -11.63
CA ILE A 315 1.46 -12.59 -10.40
C ILE A 315 0.48 -11.45 -10.69
N GLN A 316 0.84 -10.54 -11.60
CA GLN A 316 -0.04 -9.41 -11.95
C GLN A 316 -1.33 -9.87 -12.62
N GLN A 317 -1.24 -10.84 -13.54
CA GLN A 317 -2.41 -11.42 -14.21
C GLN A 317 -3.30 -12.18 -13.22
N ARG A 318 -2.70 -13.00 -12.34
CA ARG A 318 -3.44 -13.73 -11.31
C ARG A 318 -4.14 -12.81 -10.33
N LEU A 319 -3.50 -11.73 -9.94
CA LEU A 319 -4.09 -10.74 -9.04
C LEU A 319 -5.01 -9.72 -9.75
N ASN A 320 -5.52 -10.05 -10.94
CA ASN A 320 -6.37 -9.17 -11.76
C ASN A 320 -5.71 -7.80 -12.01
N GLY A 321 -4.41 -7.77 -12.19
CA GLY A 321 -3.69 -6.60 -12.65
C GLY A 321 -4.14 -6.23 -14.06
N CYS A 322 -4.19 -4.94 -14.37
CA CYS A 322 -4.35 -4.51 -15.74
C CYS A 322 -3.03 -4.74 -16.48
N ASP A 323 -3.14 -5.20 -17.70
CA ASP A 323 -2.04 -5.28 -18.66
C ASP A 323 -1.45 -3.89 -18.94
#